data_1884ca3af28c345af2f8be53afa222c6
#
_entry.id   1884ca3af28c345af2f8be53afa222c6
#
_cell.length_a   1.000
_cell.length_b   1.000
_cell.length_c   1.000
_cell.angle_alpha   90.00
_cell.angle_beta   90.00
_cell.angle_gamma   90.00
#
_symmetry.space_group_name_H-M   'P 1'
#
loop_
_entity.id
_entity.type
_entity.pdbx_description
1 polymer ?
#
loop_
_entity_poly.entity_id
_entity_poly.type
_entity_poly.pdbx_seq_one_letter_code
_entity_poly.pdbx_strand_id
1 'polypeptide(L)'
;MLRIGMLVVVLIAALGCVMLPAQDGAKSDAAQIDELVLANHILTMNGVLDAYGHVSVRSARNPNHYFLAKHLPAGVVTRADIIEYDLDSKPVNGDPSQGYTERYIHGEIYRLRPDVMAVVHCHPAELVAFSVSGVPLRPLIHTAGFLSDPVPVFEIRKAGGMTDMLIRNAQLGRALAETLGKNPAALLRGHGAVVTGDTLHVVTGRSYFMLVNARVQEQAMQMGGAKVTYLEPEEALKSGTQDGFERAWTLWKQEAAGR
;
A
#
# COMPACT_ATOMS: atom_id res chain seq x y z
N MET A 1 -31.37 77.45 30.73
CA MET A 1 -30.71 76.23 31.14
C MET A 1 -30.67 75.30 29.97
N LEU A 2 -29.54 75.27 29.29
CA LEU A 2 -29.35 74.54 28.05
C LEU A 2 -28.63 73.22 28.39
N ARG A 3 -29.23 72.03 28.12
CA ARG A 3 -28.62 70.72 28.31
C ARG A 3 -27.98 70.30 27.03
N ILE A 4 -26.63 70.24 27.03
CA ILE A 4 -25.83 69.71 25.92
C ILE A 4 -25.80 68.18 26.09
N GLY A 5 -26.41 67.46 25.21
CA GLY A 5 -26.33 66.00 25.12
C GLY A 5 -25.04 65.61 24.37
N MET A 6 -24.16 64.84 25.02
CA MET A 6 -22.93 64.32 24.46
C MET A 6 -23.23 62.99 23.78
N LEU A 7 -23.09 62.98 22.42
CA LEU A 7 -23.25 61.79 21.59
C LEU A 7 -21.93 61.00 21.63
N VAL A 8 -21.95 59.84 22.27
CA VAL A 8 -20.79 58.90 22.24
C VAL A 8 -20.94 58.02 21.03
N VAL A 9 -20.09 58.20 20.04
CA VAL A 9 -19.98 57.30 18.86
C VAL A 9 -19.01 56.17 19.23
N VAL A 10 -19.54 54.96 19.39
CA VAL A 10 -18.74 53.76 19.59
C VAL A 10 -18.35 53.20 18.20
N LEU A 11 -17.09 53.36 17.82
CA LEU A 11 -16.52 52.68 16.64
C LEU A 11 -16.24 51.20 17.00
N ILE A 12 -17.05 50.30 16.47
CA ILE A 12 -16.75 48.86 16.50
C ILE A 12 -15.81 48.57 15.34
N ALA A 13 -14.51 48.41 15.63
CA ALA A 13 -13.56 47.87 14.68
C ALA A 13 -13.79 46.36 14.50
N ALA A 14 -14.40 45.96 13.40
CA ALA A 14 -14.49 44.54 13.00
C ALA A 14 -13.09 44.06 12.59
N LEU A 15 -12.38 43.36 13.48
CA LEU A 15 -11.22 42.56 13.08
C LEU A 15 -11.68 41.42 12.17
N GLY A 16 -11.57 41.61 10.85
CA GLY A 16 -11.66 40.53 9.91
C GLY A 16 -10.51 39.54 10.11
N CYS A 17 -10.83 38.41 10.73
CA CYS A 17 -9.91 37.27 10.77
C CYS A 17 -9.76 36.75 9.35
N VAL A 18 -8.70 37.15 8.65
CA VAL A 18 -8.29 36.55 7.39
C VAL A 18 -7.76 35.16 7.76
N MET A 19 -8.62 34.14 7.60
CA MET A 19 -8.16 32.76 7.61
C MET A 19 -7.29 32.58 6.36
N LEU A 20 -5.97 32.57 6.56
CA LEU A 20 -5.03 32.04 5.60
C LEU A 20 -5.41 30.56 5.40
N PRO A 21 -5.57 30.08 4.13
CA PRO A 21 -5.75 28.66 3.93
C PRO A 21 -4.52 27.95 4.49
N ALA A 22 -4.73 26.98 5.36
CA ALA A 22 -3.70 26.06 5.78
C ALA A 22 -3.12 25.48 4.48
N GLN A 23 -1.84 25.72 4.24
CA GLN A 23 -1.11 24.99 3.22
C GLN A 23 -0.95 23.58 3.79
N ASP A 24 -1.98 22.75 3.57
CA ASP A 24 -1.86 21.32 3.74
C ASP A 24 -0.71 20.87 2.83
N GLY A 25 0.32 20.27 3.44
CA GLY A 25 1.46 19.68 2.76
C GLY A 25 1.10 18.42 1.97
N ALA A 26 -0.07 18.39 1.33
CA ALA A 26 -0.46 17.35 0.40
C ALA A 26 0.55 17.34 -0.75
N LYS A 27 1.31 16.26 -0.86
CA LYS A 27 2.24 16.03 -1.98
C LYS A 27 1.45 16.20 -3.27
N SER A 28 1.99 16.94 -4.23
CA SER A 28 1.40 17.02 -5.57
C SER A 28 1.44 15.62 -6.20
N ASP A 29 0.50 15.30 -7.10
CA ASP A 29 0.54 14.03 -7.86
C ASP A 29 1.89 13.83 -8.55
N ALA A 30 2.56 14.91 -8.95
CA ALA A 30 3.91 14.86 -9.53
C ALA A 30 4.94 14.24 -8.59
N ALA A 31 4.96 14.66 -7.32
CA ALA A 31 5.85 14.10 -6.31
C ALA A 31 5.47 12.66 -5.94
N GLN A 32 4.17 12.34 -5.89
CA GLN A 32 3.72 10.96 -5.67
C GLN A 32 4.13 10.02 -6.82
N ILE A 33 4.08 10.48 -8.07
CA ILE A 33 4.53 9.71 -9.22
C ILE A 33 6.03 9.42 -9.13
N ASP A 34 6.86 10.39 -8.74
CA ASP A 34 8.29 10.19 -8.57
C ASP A 34 8.60 9.16 -7.47
N GLU A 35 7.89 9.24 -6.34
CA GLU A 35 8.01 8.25 -5.27
C GLU A 35 7.48 6.87 -5.69
N LEU A 36 6.42 6.80 -6.51
CA LEU A 36 5.90 5.54 -7.04
C LEU A 36 6.92 4.84 -7.93
N VAL A 37 7.58 5.57 -8.83
CA VAL A 37 8.68 5.03 -9.65
C VAL A 37 9.80 4.50 -8.75
N LEU A 38 10.19 5.27 -7.75
CA LEU A 38 11.23 4.87 -6.79
C LEU A 38 10.81 3.62 -6.00
N ALA A 39 9.56 3.51 -5.54
CA ALA A 39 9.05 2.32 -4.85
C ALA A 39 9.11 1.06 -5.71
N ASN A 40 8.78 1.16 -7.02
CA ASN A 40 8.93 0.05 -7.96
C ASN A 40 10.38 -0.43 -8.05
N HIS A 41 11.33 0.49 -8.15
CA HIS A 41 12.76 0.17 -8.22
C HIS A 41 13.28 -0.42 -6.91
N ILE A 42 12.94 0.18 -5.76
CA ILE A 42 13.33 -0.30 -4.43
C ILE A 42 12.85 -1.74 -4.20
N LEU A 43 11.57 -2.02 -4.48
CA LEU A 43 10.99 -3.34 -4.25
C LEU A 43 11.57 -4.39 -5.20
N THR A 44 11.87 -4.02 -6.45
CA THR A 44 12.58 -4.90 -7.39
C THR A 44 14.01 -5.19 -6.92
N MET A 45 14.74 -4.17 -6.50
CA MET A 45 16.10 -4.29 -6.00
C MET A 45 16.20 -5.21 -4.78
N ASN A 46 15.19 -5.19 -3.92
CA ASN A 46 15.10 -6.00 -2.71
C ASN A 46 14.44 -7.38 -2.91
N GLY A 47 14.14 -7.77 -4.15
CA GLY A 47 13.59 -9.09 -4.49
C GLY A 47 12.15 -9.29 -4.03
N VAL A 48 11.40 -8.21 -3.77
CA VAL A 48 9.96 -8.26 -3.46
C VAL A 48 9.15 -8.32 -4.75
N LEU A 49 9.50 -7.50 -5.75
CA LEU A 49 8.88 -7.51 -7.06
C LEU A 49 9.73 -8.26 -8.07
N ASP A 50 9.08 -9.14 -8.80
CA ASP A 50 9.59 -9.78 -10.01
C ASP A 50 9.19 -8.99 -11.27
N ALA A 51 9.21 -9.62 -12.44
CA ALA A 51 8.81 -9.00 -13.71
C ALA A 51 7.29 -8.72 -13.80
N TYR A 52 6.47 -9.26 -12.93
CA TYR A 52 5.00 -9.24 -12.99
C TYR A 52 4.35 -8.50 -11.83
N GLY A 53 5.06 -8.34 -10.71
CA GLY A 53 4.58 -7.57 -9.56
C GLY A 53 4.52 -6.06 -9.84
N HIS A 54 3.68 -5.34 -9.09
CA HIS A 54 3.44 -3.91 -9.33
C HIS A 54 3.00 -3.15 -8.07
N VAL A 55 3.24 -1.84 -8.10
CA VAL A 55 2.89 -0.90 -7.02
C VAL A 55 1.95 0.17 -7.56
N SER A 56 1.00 0.59 -6.75
CA SER A 56 0.16 1.76 -7.02
C SER A 56 0.11 2.72 -5.84
N VAL A 57 -0.30 3.95 -6.12
CA VAL A 57 -0.58 4.98 -5.12
C VAL A 57 -1.88 5.71 -5.45
N ARG A 58 -2.74 5.94 -4.44
CA ARG A 58 -3.95 6.76 -4.59
C ARG A 58 -3.56 8.21 -4.83
N SER A 59 -4.24 8.90 -5.76
CA SER A 59 -4.00 10.31 -6.04
C SER A 59 -4.28 11.18 -4.80
N ALA A 60 -3.36 12.11 -4.50
CA ALA A 60 -3.55 13.09 -3.44
C ALA A 60 -4.64 14.10 -3.76
N ARG A 61 -4.87 14.39 -5.05
CA ARG A 61 -5.87 15.37 -5.52
C ARG A 61 -7.25 14.79 -5.67
N ASN A 62 -7.36 13.53 -6.08
CA ASN A 62 -8.63 12.86 -6.29
C ASN A 62 -8.62 11.47 -5.64
N PRO A 63 -9.25 11.28 -4.47
CA PRO A 63 -9.26 10.00 -3.76
C PRO A 63 -9.95 8.86 -4.52
N ASN A 64 -10.69 9.18 -5.59
CA ASN A 64 -11.31 8.20 -6.49
C ASN A 64 -10.40 7.79 -7.66
N HIS A 65 -9.16 8.26 -7.69
CA HIS A 65 -8.17 7.90 -8.70
C HIS A 65 -6.91 7.32 -8.05
N TYR A 66 -6.14 6.57 -8.82
CA TYR A 66 -4.84 6.05 -8.42
C TYR A 66 -3.87 5.99 -9.61
N PHE A 67 -2.58 5.97 -9.31
CA PHE A 67 -1.50 5.85 -10.26
C PHE A 67 -0.92 4.45 -10.23
N LEU A 68 -0.69 3.86 -11.40
CA LEU A 68 -0.10 2.54 -11.60
C LEU A 68 0.68 2.57 -12.92
N ALA A 69 1.79 1.83 -13.02
CA ALA A 69 2.55 1.77 -14.26
C ALA A 69 1.79 1.01 -15.37
N LYS A 70 2.23 1.23 -16.63
CA LYS A 70 1.91 0.35 -17.75
C LYS A 70 2.38 -1.07 -17.46
N HIS A 71 1.91 -2.03 -18.25
CA HIS A 71 2.32 -3.45 -18.20
C HIS A 71 3.79 -3.62 -18.57
N LEU A 72 4.69 -3.24 -17.65
CA LEU A 72 6.15 -3.30 -17.74
C LEU A 72 6.72 -3.91 -16.46
N PRO A 73 7.91 -4.55 -16.52
CA PRO A 73 8.61 -4.96 -15.31
C PRO A 73 8.87 -3.77 -14.39
N ALA A 74 8.59 -3.92 -13.10
CA ALA A 74 8.66 -2.83 -12.12
C ALA A 74 10.03 -2.13 -12.07
N GLY A 75 11.11 -2.89 -12.27
CA GLY A 75 12.48 -2.36 -12.22
C GLY A 75 12.89 -1.44 -13.38
N VAL A 76 12.08 -1.33 -14.44
CA VAL A 76 12.35 -0.47 -15.61
C VAL A 76 11.32 0.65 -15.78
N VAL A 77 10.36 0.75 -14.87
CA VAL A 77 9.31 1.77 -14.91
C VAL A 77 9.91 3.16 -14.80
N THR A 78 9.45 4.07 -15.65
CA THR A 78 9.78 5.49 -15.62
C THR A 78 8.52 6.33 -15.35
N ARG A 79 8.70 7.62 -15.08
CA ARG A 79 7.59 8.55 -14.91
C ARG A 79 6.61 8.57 -16.11
N ALA A 80 7.12 8.41 -17.33
CA ALA A 80 6.31 8.40 -18.56
C ALA A 80 5.45 7.14 -18.71
N ASP A 81 5.69 6.13 -17.89
CA ASP A 81 4.97 4.86 -17.90
C ASP A 81 3.82 4.82 -16.89
N ILE A 82 3.66 5.86 -16.08
CA ILE A 82 2.60 5.92 -15.07
C ILE A 82 1.28 6.37 -15.69
N ILE A 83 0.24 5.60 -15.45
CA ILE A 83 -1.13 5.83 -15.89
C ILE A 83 -2.00 6.18 -14.68
N GLU A 84 -2.87 7.17 -14.83
CA GLU A 84 -3.93 7.48 -13.87
C GLU A 84 -5.17 6.63 -14.19
N TYR A 85 -5.72 5.95 -13.18
CA TYR A 85 -6.92 5.13 -13.25
C TYR A 85 -8.01 5.66 -12.32
N ASP A 86 -9.27 5.46 -12.70
CA ASP A 86 -10.41 5.56 -11.79
C ASP A 86 -10.53 4.27 -10.92
N LEU A 87 -11.47 4.27 -9.96
CA LEU A 87 -11.69 3.08 -9.11
C LEU A 87 -12.33 1.90 -9.86
N ASP A 88 -12.84 2.08 -11.08
CA ASP A 88 -13.26 0.98 -11.96
C ASP A 88 -12.06 0.37 -12.71
N SER A 89 -10.85 0.85 -12.40
CA SER A 89 -9.61 0.46 -13.06
C SER A 89 -9.59 0.76 -14.55
N LYS A 90 -10.30 1.82 -14.95
CA LYS A 90 -10.26 2.39 -16.30
C LYS A 90 -9.25 3.55 -16.30
N PRO A 91 -8.38 3.64 -17.31
CA PRO A 91 -7.49 4.78 -17.43
C PRO A 91 -8.32 6.06 -17.64
N VAL A 92 -7.98 7.12 -16.90
CA VAL A 92 -8.59 8.45 -17.02
C VAL A 92 -8.22 9.06 -18.37
N ASN A 93 -6.96 8.86 -18.77
CA ASN A 93 -6.42 9.26 -20.07
C ASN A 93 -5.54 8.12 -20.60
N GLY A 94 -5.63 7.83 -21.88
CA GLY A 94 -4.78 6.85 -22.53
C GLY A 94 -5.49 5.56 -22.97
N ASP A 95 -4.70 4.62 -23.42
CA ASP A 95 -5.16 3.34 -23.97
C ASP A 95 -5.29 2.29 -22.86
N PRO A 96 -6.49 1.74 -22.61
CA PRO A 96 -6.71 0.72 -21.59
C PRO A 96 -5.94 -0.59 -21.85
N SER A 97 -5.49 -0.84 -23.08
CA SER A 97 -4.70 -2.03 -23.43
C SER A 97 -3.29 -2.03 -22.82
N GLN A 98 -2.79 -0.87 -22.40
CA GLN A 98 -1.43 -0.74 -21.86
C GLN A 98 -1.33 -1.06 -20.36
N GLY A 99 -2.44 -1.23 -19.65
CA GLY A 99 -2.45 -1.48 -18.21
C GLY A 99 -2.23 -2.94 -17.84
N TYR A 100 -1.79 -3.18 -16.60
CA TYR A 100 -1.74 -4.53 -16.06
C TYR A 100 -3.12 -5.20 -16.07
N THR A 101 -3.12 -6.50 -16.36
CA THR A 101 -4.35 -7.32 -16.29
C THR A 101 -4.95 -7.28 -14.89
N GLU A 102 -4.11 -7.28 -13.86
CA GLU A 102 -4.51 -7.36 -12.45
C GLU A 102 -4.69 -5.99 -11.76
N ARG A 103 -4.83 -4.91 -12.52
CA ARG A 103 -5.12 -3.57 -11.99
C ARG A 103 -6.37 -3.49 -11.12
N TYR A 104 -7.29 -4.45 -11.28
CA TYR A 104 -8.51 -4.57 -10.45
C TYR A 104 -8.21 -4.90 -8.98
N ILE A 105 -7.05 -5.48 -8.65
CA ILE A 105 -6.57 -5.62 -7.28
C ILE A 105 -6.55 -4.26 -6.60
N HIS A 106 -5.92 -3.27 -7.25
CA HIS A 106 -5.73 -1.92 -6.71
C HIS A 106 -7.04 -1.16 -6.62
N GLY A 107 -7.80 -1.08 -7.72
CA GLY A 107 -9.05 -0.34 -7.77
C GLY A 107 -10.07 -0.79 -6.71
N GLU A 108 -10.25 -2.11 -6.53
CA GLU A 108 -11.21 -2.63 -5.56
C GLU A 108 -10.71 -2.53 -4.11
N ILE A 109 -9.39 -2.64 -3.85
CA ILE A 109 -8.84 -2.35 -2.52
C ILE A 109 -9.06 -0.87 -2.19
N TYR A 110 -8.73 0.05 -3.10
CA TYR A 110 -8.98 1.49 -2.88
C TYR A 110 -10.46 1.80 -2.68
N ARG A 111 -11.35 1.13 -3.37
CA ARG A 111 -12.80 1.32 -3.24
C ARG A 111 -13.31 0.94 -1.85
N LEU A 112 -12.87 -0.20 -1.31
CA LEU A 112 -13.31 -0.69 0.00
C LEU A 112 -12.54 -0.12 1.19
N ARG A 113 -11.34 0.44 0.95
CA ARG A 113 -10.41 0.89 1.98
C ARG A 113 -9.98 2.35 1.70
N PRO A 114 -10.79 3.35 2.10
CA PRO A 114 -10.43 4.76 1.92
C PRO A 114 -9.20 5.19 2.73
N ASP A 115 -8.83 4.41 3.76
CA ASP A 115 -7.63 4.59 4.57
C ASP A 115 -6.35 4.11 3.88
N VAL A 116 -6.45 3.32 2.81
CA VAL A 116 -5.30 2.84 2.04
C VAL A 116 -4.89 3.85 0.98
N MET A 117 -3.61 4.25 1.02
CA MET A 117 -3.03 5.17 0.03
C MET A 117 -2.08 4.49 -0.93
N ALA A 118 -1.54 3.31 -0.60
CA ALA A 118 -0.63 2.58 -1.49
C ALA A 118 -0.87 1.07 -1.39
N VAL A 119 -0.71 0.37 -2.52
CA VAL A 119 -0.91 -1.08 -2.66
C VAL A 119 0.26 -1.69 -3.44
N VAL A 120 0.79 -2.79 -2.93
CA VAL A 120 1.77 -3.66 -3.61
C VAL A 120 1.12 -5.00 -3.89
N HIS A 121 1.28 -5.52 -5.10
CA HIS A 121 1.04 -6.91 -5.46
C HIS A 121 2.35 -7.55 -5.88
N CYS A 122 2.69 -8.72 -5.30
CA CYS A 122 4.01 -9.33 -5.47
C CYS A 122 3.96 -10.86 -5.39
N HIS A 123 5.00 -11.53 -5.89
CA HIS A 123 5.07 -12.98 -6.03
C HIS A 123 6.32 -13.65 -5.41
N PRO A 124 6.87 -13.21 -4.25
CA PRO A 124 7.99 -13.91 -3.63
C PRO A 124 7.64 -15.37 -3.36
N ALA A 125 8.56 -16.28 -3.72
CA ALA A 125 8.35 -17.73 -3.60
C ALA A 125 7.99 -18.15 -2.17
N GLU A 126 8.57 -17.51 -1.18
CA GLU A 126 8.31 -17.75 0.23
C GLU A 126 6.85 -17.46 0.61
N LEU A 127 6.30 -16.33 0.12
CA LEU A 127 4.90 -15.97 0.36
C LEU A 127 3.94 -16.93 -0.38
N VAL A 128 4.31 -17.35 -1.59
CA VAL A 128 3.57 -18.37 -2.33
C VAL A 128 3.56 -19.68 -1.56
N ALA A 129 4.70 -20.12 -1.01
CA ALA A 129 4.79 -21.34 -0.20
C ALA A 129 3.86 -21.31 1.02
N PHE A 130 3.82 -20.22 1.78
CA PHE A 130 2.87 -20.05 2.88
C PHE A 130 1.42 -20.07 2.42
N SER A 131 1.11 -19.56 1.22
CA SER A 131 -0.25 -19.50 0.69
C SER A 131 -0.85 -20.89 0.36
N VAL A 132 -0.02 -21.92 0.20
CA VAL A 132 -0.42 -23.28 -0.24
C VAL A 132 -0.08 -24.39 0.76
N SER A 133 0.82 -24.16 1.70
CA SER A 133 1.31 -25.20 2.63
C SER A 133 0.31 -25.54 3.74
N GLY A 134 -0.67 -24.69 4.01
CA GLY A 134 -1.53 -24.78 5.18
C GLY A 134 -0.84 -24.30 6.48
N VAL A 135 0.43 -23.94 6.43
CA VAL A 135 1.15 -23.30 7.54
C VAL A 135 0.78 -21.81 7.57
N PRO A 136 0.22 -21.28 8.67
CA PRO A 136 -0.13 -19.87 8.74
C PRO A 136 1.12 -18.98 8.76
N LEU A 137 1.13 -17.92 7.94
CA LEU A 137 2.11 -16.85 8.08
C LEU A 137 1.71 -15.97 9.26
N ARG A 138 2.62 -15.82 10.23
CA ARG A 138 2.40 -15.11 11.49
C ARG A 138 3.53 -14.14 11.79
N PRO A 139 3.30 -13.06 12.55
CA PRO A 139 4.37 -12.14 12.94
C PRO A 139 5.38 -12.86 13.87
N LEU A 140 6.66 -12.77 13.49
CA LEU A 140 7.75 -13.43 14.20
C LEU A 140 8.88 -12.46 14.53
N ILE A 141 9.16 -11.50 13.64
CA ILE A 141 10.18 -10.48 13.85
C ILE A 141 9.53 -9.13 14.19
N HIS A 142 10.21 -8.33 15.01
CA HIS A 142 9.65 -7.05 15.48
C HIS A 142 9.28 -6.07 14.35
N THR A 143 10.01 -6.06 13.23
CA THR A 143 9.72 -5.22 12.07
C THR A 143 8.50 -5.69 11.26
N ALA A 144 7.98 -6.87 11.56
CA ALA A 144 6.77 -7.44 10.95
C ALA A 144 5.57 -7.49 11.92
N GLY A 145 5.64 -6.81 13.05
CA GLY A 145 4.55 -6.74 14.03
C GLY A 145 3.25 -6.13 13.48
N PHE A 146 3.29 -5.51 12.31
CA PHE A 146 2.09 -5.03 11.60
C PHE A 146 1.24 -6.16 11.01
N LEU A 147 1.78 -7.36 10.83
CA LEU A 147 1.05 -8.48 10.23
C LEU A 147 -0.09 -8.93 11.15
N SER A 148 -1.22 -9.32 10.55
CA SER A 148 -2.29 -10.02 11.26
C SER A 148 -1.84 -11.44 11.65
N ASP A 149 -2.45 -12.00 12.69
CA ASP A 149 -2.17 -13.33 13.17
C ASP A 149 -3.42 -14.23 13.11
N PRO A 150 -3.52 -15.09 12.11
CA PRO A 150 -2.63 -15.24 10.94
C PRO A 150 -2.93 -14.24 9.81
N VAL A 151 -2.00 -14.11 8.86
CA VAL A 151 -2.25 -13.40 7.60
C VAL A 151 -3.32 -14.15 6.80
N PRO A 152 -4.42 -13.49 6.35
CA PRO A 152 -5.49 -14.16 5.61
C PRO A 152 -5.02 -14.65 4.25
N VAL A 153 -5.64 -15.74 3.76
CA VAL A 153 -5.37 -16.34 2.45
C VAL A 153 -6.62 -16.23 1.58
N PHE A 154 -6.49 -15.53 0.45
CA PHE A 154 -7.52 -15.46 -0.58
C PHE A 154 -7.52 -16.73 -1.43
N GLU A 155 -8.66 -17.44 -1.46
CA GLU A 155 -8.89 -18.60 -2.31
C GLU A 155 -9.77 -18.22 -3.50
N ILE A 156 -9.15 -17.96 -4.64
CA ILE A 156 -9.83 -17.46 -5.84
C ILE A 156 -10.94 -18.41 -6.34
N ARG A 157 -10.80 -19.72 -6.10
CA ARG A 157 -11.82 -20.71 -6.51
C ARG A 157 -13.18 -20.47 -5.85
N LYS A 158 -13.22 -19.88 -4.66
CA LYS A 158 -14.47 -19.52 -3.97
C LYS A 158 -15.22 -18.38 -4.66
N ALA A 159 -14.50 -17.49 -5.32
CA ALA A 159 -15.06 -16.31 -5.99
C ALA A 159 -15.29 -16.50 -7.49
N GLY A 160 -14.42 -17.25 -8.18
CA GLY A 160 -14.41 -17.38 -9.63
C GLY A 160 -14.41 -18.83 -10.17
N GLY A 161 -14.43 -19.83 -9.29
CA GLY A 161 -14.28 -21.24 -9.71
C GLY A 161 -12.86 -21.55 -10.20
N MET A 162 -12.75 -22.47 -11.15
CA MET A 162 -11.46 -22.86 -11.76
C MET A 162 -11.05 -21.81 -12.79
N THR A 163 -10.20 -20.87 -12.37
CA THR A 163 -9.68 -19.76 -13.20
C THR A 163 -8.21 -20.00 -13.56
N ASP A 164 -7.61 -19.05 -14.28
CA ASP A 164 -6.17 -18.97 -14.51
C ASP A 164 -5.41 -18.32 -13.33
N MET A 165 -6.09 -18.13 -12.19
CA MET A 165 -5.61 -17.55 -10.93
C MET A 165 -5.35 -16.03 -10.95
N LEU A 166 -5.54 -15.35 -12.09
CA LEU A 166 -5.34 -13.90 -12.20
C LEU A 166 -6.61 -13.11 -11.82
N ILE A 167 -6.42 -11.97 -11.20
CA ILE A 167 -7.50 -11.06 -10.83
C ILE A 167 -7.87 -10.16 -12.02
N ARG A 168 -8.64 -10.73 -12.98
CA ARG A 168 -8.92 -10.11 -14.29
C ARG A 168 -10.08 -9.13 -14.33
N ASN A 169 -10.84 -9.01 -13.26
CA ASN A 169 -12.04 -8.18 -13.24
C ASN A 169 -12.37 -7.67 -11.83
N ALA A 170 -13.30 -6.70 -11.76
CA ALA A 170 -13.73 -6.08 -10.51
C ALA A 170 -14.34 -7.09 -9.51
N GLN A 171 -15.06 -8.13 -9.97
CA GLN A 171 -15.66 -9.14 -9.08
C GLN A 171 -14.57 -9.88 -8.29
N LEU A 172 -13.51 -10.35 -8.96
CA LEU A 172 -12.39 -11.04 -8.33
C LEU A 172 -11.56 -10.09 -7.43
N GLY A 173 -11.34 -8.86 -7.90
CA GLY A 173 -10.67 -7.81 -7.12
C GLY A 173 -11.42 -7.50 -5.83
N ARG A 174 -12.76 -7.38 -5.91
CA ARG A 174 -13.62 -7.15 -4.75
C ARG A 174 -13.57 -8.31 -3.75
N ALA A 175 -13.64 -9.54 -4.21
CA ALA A 175 -13.55 -10.72 -3.34
C ALA A 175 -12.19 -10.81 -2.62
N LEU A 176 -11.10 -10.43 -3.30
CA LEU A 176 -9.79 -10.29 -2.68
C LEU A 176 -9.79 -9.17 -1.64
N ALA A 177 -10.31 -7.99 -1.95
CA ALA A 177 -10.37 -6.85 -1.04
C ALA A 177 -11.24 -7.15 0.20
N GLU A 178 -12.32 -7.91 0.06
CA GLU A 178 -13.15 -8.40 1.16
C GLU A 178 -12.37 -9.41 2.04
N THR A 179 -11.58 -10.32 1.44
CA THR A 179 -10.70 -11.23 2.19
C THR A 179 -9.61 -10.48 2.94
N LEU A 180 -9.01 -9.47 2.31
CA LEU A 180 -8.04 -8.57 2.97
C LEU A 180 -8.68 -7.88 4.18
N GLY A 181 -9.92 -7.41 4.06
CA GLY A 181 -10.64 -6.71 5.12
C GLY A 181 -9.85 -5.51 5.64
N LYS A 182 -9.67 -5.42 6.95
CA LYS A 182 -8.86 -4.37 7.61
C LYS A 182 -7.38 -4.74 7.77
N ASN A 183 -7.00 -5.95 7.36
CA ASN A 183 -5.61 -6.40 7.50
C ASN A 183 -4.67 -5.61 6.57
N PRO A 184 -3.40 -5.46 6.94
CA PRO A 184 -2.41 -4.77 6.11
C PRO A 184 -1.91 -5.63 4.94
N ALA A 185 -2.14 -6.94 4.96
CA ALA A 185 -1.72 -7.86 3.91
C ALA A 185 -2.65 -9.07 3.81
N ALA A 186 -2.68 -9.69 2.64
CA ALA A 186 -3.29 -10.99 2.38
C ALA A 186 -2.43 -11.79 1.40
N LEU A 187 -2.36 -13.10 1.62
CA LEU A 187 -1.78 -14.04 0.65
C LEU A 187 -2.84 -14.41 -0.40
N LEU A 188 -2.41 -14.65 -1.63
CA LEU A 188 -3.22 -15.23 -2.70
C LEU A 188 -2.75 -16.67 -2.92
N ARG A 189 -3.62 -17.65 -2.73
CA ARG A 189 -3.27 -19.07 -2.83
C ARG A 189 -2.58 -19.40 -4.15
N GLY A 190 -1.32 -19.87 -4.05
CA GLY A 190 -0.50 -20.29 -5.20
C GLY A 190 -0.16 -19.18 -6.19
N HIS A 191 -0.26 -17.91 -5.78
CA HIS A 191 -0.04 -16.77 -6.64
C HIS A 191 0.96 -15.78 -6.04
N GLY A 192 0.68 -15.25 -4.85
CA GLY A 192 1.55 -14.25 -4.23
C GLY A 192 0.89 -13.57 -3.03
N ALA A 193 1.04 -12.26 -2.94
CA ALA A 193 0.48 -11.45 -1.87
C ALA A 193 0.03 -10.08 -2.34
N VAL A 194 -0.89 -9.46 -1.57
CA VAL A 194 -1.14 -8.03 -1.59
C VAL A 194 -0.76 -7.43 -0.24
N VAL A 195 -0.18 -6.23 -0.28
CA VAL A 195 0.20 -5.45 0.92
C VAL A 195 -0.31 -4.03 0.76
N THR A 196 -0.78 -3.43 1.85
CA THR A 196 -1.36 -2.08 1.86
C THR A 196 -0.64 -1.17 2.85
N GLY A 197 -0.65 0.12 2.56
CA GLY A 197 -0.10 1.16 3.42
C GLY A 197 -0.84 2.49 3.26
N ASP A 198 -0.65 3.36 4.23
CA ASP A 198 -1.11 4.75 4.22
C ASP A 198 -0.13 5.69 3.52
N THR A 199 1.07 5.19 3.17
CA THR A 199 2.07 5.86 2.33
C THR A 199 2.82 4.85 1.47
N LEU A 200 3.54 5.33 0.44
CA LEU A 200 4.48 4.50 -0.34
C LEU A 200 5.62 3.97 0.53
N HIS A 201 6.11 4.74 1.50
CA HIS A 201 7.16 4.30 2.42
C HIS A 201 6.68 3.12 3.25
N VAL A 202 5.48 3.23 3.83
CA VAL A 202 4.89 2.19 4.66
C VAL A 202 4.61 0.91 3.87
N VAL A 203 4.00 1.00 2.67
CA VAL A 203 3.72 -0.21 1.90
C VAL A 203 5.00 -0.89 1.41
N THR A 204 6.04 -0.11 1.05
CA THR A 204 7.35 -0.64 0.66
C THR A 204 8.02 -1.36 1.82
N GLY A 205 8.06 -0.75 3.00
CA GLY A 205 8.61 -1.36 4.21
C GLY A 205 7.85 -2.63 4.62
N ARG A 206 6.51 -2.57 4.65
CA ARG A 206 5.67 -3.74 4.94
C ARG A 206 5.92 -4.90 3.98
N SER A 207 6.02 -4.62 2.68
CA SER A 207 6.26 -5.66 1.67
C SER A 207 7.61 -6.33 1.86
N TYR A 208 8.66 -5.55 2.11
CA TYR A 208 9.99 -6.08 2.39
C TYR A 208 10.02 -6.90 3.68
N PHE A 209 9.52 -6.35 4.79
CA PHE A 209 9.60 -7.05 6.09
C PHE A 209 8.62 -8.21 6.20
N MET A 210 7.51 -8.22 5.45
CA MET A 210 6.67 -9.42 5.28
C MET A 210 7.46 -10.57 4.64
N LEU A 211 8.23 -10.28 3.58
CA LEU A 211 9.10 -11.25 2.93
C LEU A 211 10.21 -11.75 3.89
N VAL A 212 10.88 -10.83 4.59
CA VAL A 212 11.90 -11.19 5.59
C VAL A 212 11.30 -12.06 6.70
N ASN A 213 10.11 -11.70 7.20
CA ASN A 213 9.40 -12.50 8.21
C ASN A 213 9.09 -13.92 7.72
N ALA A 214 8.63 -14.06 6.46
CA ALA A 214 8.35 -15.37 5.87
C ALA A 214 9.63 -16.25 5.82
N ARG A 215 10.75 -15.69 5.37
CA ARG A 215 12.06 -16.37 5.36
C ARG A 215 12.50 -16.80 6.75
N VAL A 216 12.39 -15.91 7.73
CA VAL A 216 12.76 -16.22 9.12
C VAL A 216 11.83 -17.27 9.72
N GLN A 217 10.52 -17.20 9.44
CA GLN A 217 9.57 -18.22 9.92
C GLN A 217 9.87 -19.59 9.31
N GLU A 218 10.16 -19.66 8.01
CA GLU A 218 10.56 -20.90 7.35
C GLU A 218 11.83 -21.49 8.00
N GLN A 219 12.88 -20.68 8.18
CA GLN A 219 14.13 -21.10 8.83
C GLN A 219 13.91 -21.55 10.26
N ALA A 220 13.13 -20.83 11.05
CA ALA A 220 12.81 -21.18 12.43
C ALA A 220 12.07 -22.51 12.52
N MET A 221 11.16 -22.79 11.58
CA MET A 221 10.45 -24.07 11.49
C MET A 221 11.37 -25.22 11.12
N GLN A 222 12.33 -24.99 10.24
CA GLN A 222 13.36 -25.99 9.90
C GLN A 222 14.27 -26.31 11.10
N MET A 223 14.61 -25.31 11.93
CA MET A 223 15.46 -25.48 13.11
C MET A 223 14.71 -26.06 14.32
N GLY A 224 13.49 -25.60 14.57
CA GLY A 224 12.73 -25.85 15.80
C GLY A 224 11.47 -26.73 15.63
N GLY A 225 11.10 -27.07 14.41
CA GLY A 225 9.86 -27.79 14.14
C GLY A 225 8.62 -27.00 14.63
N ALA A 226 7.80 -27.67 15.46
CA ALA A 226 6.59 -27.04 16.03
C ALA A 226 6.85 -26.07 17.20
N LYS A 227 8.11 -25.86 17.59
CA LYS A 227 8.48 -25.04 18.77
C LYS A 227 8.86 -23.60 18.41
N VAL A 228 8.32 -23.06 17.33
CA VAL A 228 8.56 -21.66 16.93
C VAL A 228 7.83 -20.73 17.90
N THR A 229 8.53 -19.73 18.43
CA THR A 229 7.95 -18.67 19.26
C THR A 229 7.59 -17.48 18.37
N TYR A 230 6.33 -17.12 18.32
CA TYR A 230 5.81 -15.98 17.59
C TYR A 230 5.69 -14.75 18.50
N LEU A 231 5.54 -13.57 17.91
CA LEU A 231 5.18 -12.38 18.67
C LEU A 231 3.77 -12.57 19.26
N GLU A 232 3.65 -12.25 20.53
CA GLU A 232 2.32 -12.11 21.14
C GLU A 232 1.60 -10.86 20.55
N PRO A 233 0.27 -10.84 20.50
CA PRO A 233 -0.46 -9.73 19.88
C PRO A 233 -0.07 -8.36 20.45
N GLU A 234 0.20 -8.27 21.76
CA GLU A 234 0.63 -7.02 22.39
C GLU A 234 2.06 -6.62 22.01
N GLU A 235 2.97 -7.58 21.83
CA GLU A 235 4.33 -7.33 21.33
C GLU A 235 4.29 -6.87 19.87
N ALA A 236 3.49 -7.54 19.04
CA ALA A 236 3.29 -7.18 17.64
C ALA A 236 2.77 -5.75 17.50
N LEU A 237 1.76 -5.38 18.29
CA LEU A 237 1.18 -4.03 18.30
C LEU A 237 2.21 -2.95 18.70
N LYS A 238 3.10 -3.26 19.66
CA LYS A 238 4.12 -2.32 20.16
C LYS A 238 5.34 -2.22 19.25
N SER A 239 5.66 -3.26 18.50
CA SER A 239 6.91 -3.37 17.76
C SER A 239 6.81 -2.93 16.31
N GLY A 240 5.65 -3.03 15.68
CA GLY A 240 5.51 -2.74 14.25
C GLY A 240 5.40 -1.24 13.95
N THR A 241 6.31 -0.68 13.18
CA THR A 241 6.09 0.59 12.45
C THR A 241 6.19 1.91 13.23
N GLN A 242 7.00 2.02 14.25
CA GLN A 242 7.10 3.28 15.01
C GLN A 242 7.61 4.48 14.20
N ASP A 243 8.38 4.24 13.12
CA ASP A 243 8.96 5.29 12.27
C ASP A 243 8.40 5.31 10.83
N GLY A 244 7.32 4.57 10.55
CA GLY A 244 6.78 4.46 9.19
C GLY A 244 7.75 3.92 8.14
N PHE A 245 8.85 3.24 8.57
CA PHE A 245 9.95 2.75 7.74
C PHE A 245 10.82 3.84 7.09
N GLU A 246 10.81 5.07 7.61
CA GLU A 246 11.56 6.21 7.05
C GLU A 246 13.08 5.95 6.97
N ARG A 247 13.66 5.26 7.97
CA ARG A 247 15.09 4.89 7.92
C ARG A 247 15.40 3.92 6.78
N ALA A 248 14.55 2.91 6.61
CA ALA A 248 14.71 1.93 5.55
C ALA A 248 14.52 2.58 4.17
N TRP A 249 13.48 3.41 4.02
CA TRP A 249 13.24 4.18 2.80
C TRP A 249 14.44 5.07 2.43
N THR A 250 15.00 5.79 3.40
CA THR A 250 16.18 6.66 3.18
C THR A 250 17.36 5.85 2.68
N LEU A 251 17.65 4.69 3.27
CA LEU A 251 18.73 3.80 2.82
C LEU A 251 18.47 3.32 1.39
N TRP A 252 17.31 2.75 1.13
CA TRP A 252 16.97 2.17 -0.18
C TRP A 252 16.94 3.22 -1.29
N LYS A 253 16.51 4.44 -0.97
CA LYS A 253 16.56 5.57 -1.92
C LYS A 253 18.00 5.89 -2.33
N GLN A 254 18.95 5.87 -1.40
CA GLN A 254 20.36 6.09 -1.70
C GLN A 254 20.95 4.95 -2.54
N GLU A 255 20.62 3.70 -2.21
CA GLU A 255 21.04 2.52 -2.98
C GLU A 255 20.49 2.52 -4.41
N ALA A 256 19.24 2.93 -4.59
CA ALA A 256 18.61 3.06 -5.91
C ALA A 256 19.22 4.18 -6.75
N ALA A 257 19.65 5.29 -6.13
CA ALA A 257 20.30 6.41 -6.83
C ALA A 257 21.74 6.12 -7.28
N GLY A 258 22.40 5.11 -6.70
CA GLY A 258 23.75 4.70 -7.04
C GLY A 258 23.83 3.66 -8.17
N ARG A 259 22.70 3.24 -8.73
CA ARG A 259 22.60 2.27 -9.82
C ARG A 259 22.17 2.94 -11.12
#